data_f4ac16874a040870a0d43a93ebcbcd7f
#
_entry.id   f4ac16874a040870a0d43a93ebcbcd7f
#
_cell.length_a   1.000
_cell.length_b   1.000
_cell.length_c   1.000
_cell.angle_alpha   90.00
_cell.angle_beta   90.00
_cell.angle_gamma   90.00
#
_symmetry.space_group_name_H-M   'P 1'
#
loop_
_entity.id
_entity.type
_entity.pdbx_description
1 polymer ?
#
loop_
_entity_poly.entity_id
_entity_poly.type
_entity_poly.pdbx_seq_one_letter_code
_entity_poly.pdbx_strand_id
1 'polypeptide(L)'
;MRIYLAGGIFFYGDYLRNIEWANKIREAFPGVDLYSPVENTEINGVEGKKKFAGSQEIANGDNIRLNNTDVLIACIDGDVLPSGTCAEIGKFHEKIERGDHKYIIGICTDNRQMYLTHSEAKNIGGASALGEQQYSYQNLYVTGLIKQAGVLVYTIEEVIDFLKKIAPEFE
;
A
#
# COMPACT_ATOMS: atom_id res chain seq x y z
N MET A 1 -6.78 -14.14 6.07
CA MET A 1 -6.14 -12.81 5.88
C MET A 1 -6.84 -12.07 4.74
N ARG A 2 -7.20 -10.81 4.95
CA ARG A 2 -7.87 -9.92 3.99
C ARG A 2 -6.95 -8.76 3.67
N ILE A 3 -6.71 -8.50 2.39
CA ILE A 3 -5.72 -7.53 1.91
C ILE A 3 -6.41 -6.43 1.11
N TYR A 4 -6.00 -5.18 1.33
CA TYR A 4 -6.37 -4.04 0.51
C TYR A 4 -5.11 -3.52 -0.18
N LEU A 5 -5.11 -3.47 -1.52
CA LEU A 5 -3.99 -2.96 -2.33
C LEU A 5 -4.29 -1.52 -2.77
N ALA A 6 -3.76 -0.55 -2.04
CA ALA A 6 -3.89 0.88 -2.29
C ALA A 6 -2.79 1.41 -3.21
N GLY A 7 -3.13 2.40 -4.03
CA GLY A 7 -2.17 3.06 -4.92
C GLY A 7 -2.85 3.94 -5.95
N GLY A 8 -2.08 4.58 -6.81
CA GLY A 8 -2.59 5.27 -7.99
C GLY A 8 -3.35 4.31 -8.90
N ILE A 9 -4.48 4.76 -9.48
CA ILE A 9 -5.35 3.91 -10.31
C ILE A 9 -5.65 4.51 -11.68
N PHE A 10 -5.31 5.78 -11.91
CA PHE A 10 -5.76 6.50 -13.11
C PHE A 10 -4.78 6.45 -14.27
N PHE A 11 -3.49 6.30 -14.01
CA PHE A 11 -2.48 6.19 -15.05
C PHE A 11 -2.29 4.73 -15.47
N TYR A 12 -2.02 4.52 -16.75
CA TYR A 12 -1.86 3.19 -17.33
C TYR A 12 -0.77 2.35 -16.62
N GLY A 13 0.35 2.98 -16.25
CA GLY A 13 1.40 2.32 -15.48
C GLY A 13 0.93 1.86 -14.10
N ASP A 14 0.15 2.69 -13.41
CA ASP A 14 -0.43 2.35 -12.11
C ASP A 14 -1.41 1.17 -12.21
N TYR A 15 -2.26 1.21 -13.24
CA TYR A 15 -3.19 0.13 -13.52
C TYR A 15 -2.47 -1.21 -13.73
N LEU A 16 -1.48 -1.24 -14.64
CA LEU A 16 -0.72 -2.46 -14.93
C LEU A 16 0.01 -3.00 -13.70
N ARG A 17 0.67 -2.12 -12.95
CA ARG A 17 1.36 -2.47 -11.72
C ARG A 17 0.41 -3.11 -10.70
N ASN A 18 -0.73 -2.49 -10.45
CA ASN A 18 -1.68 -3.01 -9.48
C ASN A 18 -2.23 -4.38 -9.89
N ILE A 19 -2.53 -4.60 -11.17
CA ILE A 19 -2.95 -5.91 -11.68
C ILE A 19 -1.83 -6.95 -11.52
N GLU A 20 -0.60 -6.61 -11.88
CA GLU A 20 0.54 -7.51 -11.73
C GLU A 20 0.75 -7.90 -10.26
N TRP A 21 0.75 -6.93 -9.36
CA TRP A 21 0.96 -7.18 -7.94
C TRP A 21 -0.18 -7.99 -7.32
N ALA A 22 -1.42 -7.68 -7.66
CA ALA A 22 -2.58 -8.47 -7.22
C ALA A 22 -2.46 -9.93 -7.64
N ASN A 23 -2.04 -10.20 -8.88
CA ASN A 23 -1.82 -11.55 -9.39
C ASN A 23 -0.68 -12.27 -8.64
N LYS A 24 0.47 -11.62 -8.46
CA LYS A 24 1.60 -12.21 -7.70
C LYS A 24 1.22 -12.57 -6.26
N ILE A 25 0.43 -11.70 -5.60
CA ILE A 25 -0.05 -11.98 -4.24
C ILE A 25 -1.01 -13.18 -4.24
N ARG A 26 -1.94 -13.25 -5.18
CA ARG A 26 -2.87 -14.39 -5.30
C ARG A 26 -2.17 -15.70 -5.63
N GLU A 27 -1.10 -15.65 -6.44
CA GLU A 27 -0.26 -16.82 -6.72
C GLU A 27 0.46 -17.30 -5.45
N ALA A 28 0.97 -16.38 -4.63
CA ALA A 28 1.66 -16.71 -3.39
C ALA A 28 0.70 -17.17 -2.27
N PHE A 29 -0.55 -16.70 -2.29
CA PHE A 29 -1.58 -16.99 -1.30
C PHE A 29 -2.90 -17.39 -1.97
N PRO A 30 -3.03 -18.66 -2.45
CA PRO A 30 -4.26 -19.13 -3.06
C PRO A 30 -5.48 -18.98 -2.13
N GLY A 31 -6.53 -18.31 -2.62
CA GLY A 31 -7.75 -18.08 -1.84
C GLY A 31 -7.72 -16.86 -0.92
N VAL A 32 -6.66 -16.02 -0.97
CA VAL A 32 -6.62 -14.76 -0.24
C VAL A 32 -7.75 -13.82 -0.68
N ASP A 33 -8.42 -13.18 0.29
CA ASP A 33 -9.37 -12.10 0.01
C ASP A 33 -8.58 -10.81 -0.24
N LEU A 34 -8.28 -10.54 -1.51
CA LEU A 34 -7.55 -9.35 -1.94
C LEU A 34 -8.47 -8.41 -2.71
N TYR A 35 -8.62 -7.21 -2.21
CA TYR A 35 -9.29 -6.10 -2.89
C TYR A 35 -8.28 -5.14 -3.49
N SER A 36 -8.45 -4.84 -4.77
CA SER A 36 -7.72 -3.78 -5.48
C SER A 36 -8.73 -2.84 -6.14
N PRO A 37 -8.69 -1.54 -5.87
CA PRO A 37 -9.64 -0.58 -6.45
C PRO A 37 -9.68 -0.60 -7.98
N VAL A 38 -8.56 -0.91 -8.65
CA VAL A 38 -8.50 -1.00 -10.12
C VAL A 38 -9.37 -2.13 -10.69
N GLU A 39 -9.68 -3.14 -9.89
CA GLU A 39 -10.51 -4.28 -10.29
C GLU A 39 -11.99 -4.06 -9.98
N ASN A 40 -12.33 -2.97 -9.27
CA ASN A 40 -13.71 -2.67 -8.90
C ASN A 40 -14.46 -2.00 -10.05
N THR A 41 -15.03 -2.83 -10.93
CA THR A 41 -15.80 -2.37 -12.11
C THR A 41 -17.13 -1.69 -11.74
N GLU A 42 -17.65 -1.94 -10.55
CA GLU A 42 -18.92 -1.33 -10.11
C GLU A 42 -18.74 0.16 -9.78
N ILE A 43 -17.59 0.56 -9.24
CA ILE A 43 -17.27 1.92 -8.84
C ILE A 43 -16.53 2.65 -9.96
N ASN A 44 -15.61 1.98 -10.65
CA ASN A 44 -14.73 2.59 -11.65
C ASN A 44 -15.30 2.61 -13.09
N GLY A 45 -16.54 2.20 -13.29
CA GLY A 45 -17.34 2.54 -14.45
C GLY A 45 -16.88 2.03 -15.82
N VAL A 46 -16.06 0.99 -15.93
CA VAL A 46 -15.54 0.53 -17.23
C VAL A 46 -16.56 -0.30 -18.01
N GLU A 47 -17.53 -0.91 -17.36
CA GLU A 47 -18.67 -1.57 -18.04
C GLU A 47 -19.98 -1.42 -17.24
N GLY A 48 -20.70 -0.35 -17.52
CA GLY A 48 -22.12 -0.45 -17.85
C GLY A 48 -23.15 -0.39 -16.77
N LYS A 49 -22.97 -0.06 -15.47
CA LYS A 49 -24.14 0.17 -14.60
C LYS A 49 -24.27 1.58 -14.04
N LYS A 50 -23.20 2.27 -13.79
CA LYS A 50 -23.21 3.71 -13.49
C LYS A 50 -22.01 4.35 -14.16
N LYS A 51 -22.27 5.37 -14.96
CA LYS A 51 -21.23 6.05 -15.73
C LYS A 51 -20.21 6.77 -14.86
N PHE A 52 -20.55 7.09 -13.60
CA PHE A 52 -19.66 7.72 -12.61
C PHE A 52 -20.23 7.48 -11.20
N ALA A 53 -19.45 6.90 -10.30
CA ALA A 53 -19.76 6.90 -8.87
C ALA A 53 -19.51 8.31 -8.29
N GLY A 54 -20.37 8.77 -7.41
CA GLY A 54 -20.15 10.01 -6.68
C GLY A 54 -19.08 9.84 -5.58
N SER A 55 -18.48 10.97 -5.13
CA SER A 55 -17.42 10.94 -4.12
C SER A 55 -17.82 10.23 -2.81
N GLN A 56 -19.06 10.40 -2.38
CA GLN A 56 -19.58 9.71 -1.20
C GLN A 56 -19.72 8.21 -1.42
N GLU A 57 -20.11 7.78 -2.60
CA GLU A 57 -20.27 6.37 -2.95
C GLU A 57 -18.91 5.66 -2.99
N ILE A 58 -17.89 6.31 -3.59
CA ILE A 58 -16.51 5.84 -3.59
C ILE A 58 -15.99 5.74 -2.16
N ALA A 59 -16.10 6.81 -1.38
CA ALA A 59 -15.62 6.83 0.00
C ALA A 59 -16.31 5.76 0.88
N ASN A 60 -17.61 5.52 0.68
CA ASN A 60 -18.33 4.48 1.41
C ASN A 60 -17.84 3.07 1.02
N GLY A 61 -17.65 2.81 -0.28
CA GLY A 61 -17.14 1.53 -0.78
C GLY A 61 -15.75 1.22 -0.23
N ASP A 62 -14.83 2.16 -0.35
CA ASP A 62 -13.46 2.01 0.15
C ASP A 62 -13.43 1.86 1.68
N ASN A 63 -14.25 2.62 2.39
CA ASN A 63 -14.36 2.52 3.85
C ASN A 63 -14.86 1.16 4.31
N ILE A 64 -15.83 0.56 3.63
CA ILE A 64 -16.31 -0.79 3.94
C ILE A 64 -15.17 -1.79 3.78
N ARG A 65 -14.39 -1.71 2.70
CA ARG A 65 -13.25 -2.59 2.45
C ARG A 65 -12.13 -2.38 3.48
N LEU A 66 -11.68 -1.15 3.70
CA LEU A 66 -10.66 -0.82 4.70
C LEU A 66 -11.04 -1.26 6.12
N ASN A 67 -12.32 -1.14 6.50
CA ASN A 67 -12.78 -1.58 7.80
C ASN A 67 -12.60 -3.09 8.02
N ASN A 68 -12.77 -3.87 6.97
CA ASN A 68 -12.69 -5.33 6.99
C ASN A 68 -11.30 -5.89 6.61
N THR A 69 -10.34 -5.03 6.32
CA THR A 69 -8.97 -5.39 5.91
C THR A 69 -8.11 -5.71 7.13
N ASP A 70 -7.27 -6.70 7.00
CA ASP A 70 -6.25 -7.08 7.99
C ASP A 70 -4.90 -6.44 7.65
N VAL A 71 -4.56 -6.37 6.35
CA VAL A 71 -3.29 -5.80 5.85
C VAL A 71 -3.56 -4.80 4.74
N LEU A 72 -3.10 -3.56 4.94
CA LEU A 72 -3.07 -2.53 3.91
C LEU A 72 -1.71 -2.55 3.21
N ILE A 73 -1.68 -2.83 1.92
CA ILE A 73 -0.50 -2.66 1.07
C ILE A 73 -0.69 -1.33 0.33
N ALA A 74 0.21 -0.38 0.56
CA ALA A 74 0.11 0.96 0.01
C ALA A 74 1.30 1.27 -0.90
N CYS A 75 1.03 1.46 -2.19
CA CYS A 75 2.04 1.97 -3.12
C CYS A 75 2.25 3.46 -2.89
N ILE A 76 3.47 3.84 -2.53
CA ILE A 76 3.87 5.22 -2.27
C ILE A 76 4.91 5.73 -3.26
N ASP A 77 4.80 5.30 -4.51
CA ASP A 77 5.62 5.79 -5.62
C ASP A 77 5.24 7.20 -6.07
N GLY A 78 6.21 7.88 -6.65
CA GLY A 78 6.05 9.18 -7.29
C GLY A 78 6.50 10.35 -6.44
N ASP A 79 6.73 11.49 -7.10
CA ASP A 79 7.16 12.74 -6.46
C ASP A 79 6.03 13.35 -5.60
N VAL A 80 4.79 13.05 -5.93
CA VAL A 80 3.59 13.40 -5.16
C VAL A 80 2.82 12.13 -4.87
N LEU A 81 2.69 11.79 -3.60
CA LEU A 81 1.95 10.61 -3.19
C LEU A 81 0.47 10.72 -3.60
N PRO A 82 -0.16 9.62 -4.05
CA PRO A 82 -1.59 9.62 -4.32
C PRO A 82 -2.37 10.02 -3.06
N SER A 83 -3.13 11.12 -3.14
CA SER A 83 -3.83 11.69 -1.98
C SER A 83 -4.84 10.72 -1.36
N GLY A 84 -5.52 9.91 -2.18
CA GLY A 84 -6.41 8.85 -1.73
C GLY A 84 -5.67 7.81 -0.88
N THR A 85 -4.53 7.34 -1.37
CA THR A 85 -3.69 6.39 -0.64
C THR A 85 -3.20 6.94 0.70
N CYS A 86 -2.83 8.23 0.75
CA CYS A 86 -2.45 8.88 2.02
C CYS A 86 -3.63 8.90 3.02
N ALA A 87 -4.84 9.18 2.55
CA ALA A 87 -6.04 9.17 3.38
C ALA A 87 -6.36 7.75 3.89
N GLU A 88 -6.19 6.73 3.05
CA GLU A 88 -6.35 5.32 3.40
C GLU A 88 -5.34 4.89 4.47
N ILE A 89 -4.06 5.25 4.31
CA ILE A 89 -3.01 4.98 5.30
C ILE A 89 -3.37 5.62 6.65
N GLY A 90 -3.71 6.91 6.67
CA GLY A 90 -4.06 7.60 7.91
C GLY A 90 -5.27 6.99 8.62
N LYS A 91 -6.32 6.67 7.86
CA LYS A 91 -7.52 6.02 8.40
C LYS A 91 -7.22 4.61 8.94
N PHE A 92 -6.38 3.86 8.25
CA PHE A 92 -6.03 2.49 8.66
C PHE A 92 -5.10 2.49 9.87
N HIS A 93 -4.15 3.41 9.94
CA HIS A 93 -3.26 3.61 11.07
C HIS A 93 -4.03 3.94 12.35
N GLU A 94 -5.03 4.83 12.27
CA GLU A 94 -5.87 5.18 13.41
C GLU A 94 -6.58 3.97 14.03
N LYS A 95 -6.96 2.98 13.23
CA LYS A 95 -7.53 1.73 13.75
C LYS A 95 -6.50 0.92 14.54
N ILE A 96 -5.26 0.87 14.06
CA ILE A 96 -4.16 0.19 14.77
C ILE A 96 -3.89 0.90 16.12
N GLU A 97 -3.89 2.23 16.14
CA GLU A 97 -3.76 3.00 17.39
C GLU A 97 -4.88 2.72 18.38
N ARG A 98 -6.07 2.38 17.91
CA ARG A 98 -7.21 1.96 18.74
C ARG A 98 -7.15 0.51 19.21
N GLY A 99 -6.15 -0.24 18.80
CA GLY A 99 -5.89 -1.61 19.23
C GLY A 99 -6.32 -2.70 18.25
N ASP A 100 -6.70 -2.35 17.03
CA ASP A 100 -6.95 -3.36 15.99
C ASP A 100 -5.64 -4.05 15.62
N HIS A 101 -5.65 -5.39 15.55
CA HIS A 101 -4.51 -6.17 15.09
C HIS A 101 -4.45 -6.18 13.56
N LYS A 102 -3.67 -5.26 13.00
CA LYS A 102 -3.56 -5.00 11.56
C LYS A 102 -2.15 -4.54 11.20
N TYR A 103 -1.79 -4.61 9.91
CA TYR A 103 -0.48 -4.18 9.41
C TYR A 103 -0.58 -3.26 8.20
N ILE A 104 0.36 -2.33 8.08
CA ILE A 104 0.57 -1.52 6.89
C ILE A 104 1.89 -1.91 6.24
N ILE A 105 1.87 -2.25 4.96
CA ILE A 105 3.06 -2.44 4.14
C ILE A 105 3.12 -1.29 3.13
N GLY A 106 4.07 -0.39 3.30
CA GLY A 106 4.37 0.62 2.27
C GLY A 106 5.32 0.03 1.24
N ILE A 107 5.01 0.18 -0.03
CA ILE A 107 5.91 -0.22 -1.11
C ILE A 107 6.31 0.98 -1.95
N CYS A 108 7.63 1.20 -2.08
CA CYS A 108 8.24 2.26 -2.87
C CYS A 108 9.23 1.67 -3.86
N THR A 109 8.88 1.70 -5.16
CA THR A 109 9.70 1.09 -6.20
C THR A 109 10.68 2.06 -6.86
N ASP A 110 10.97 3.20 -6.22
CA ASP A 110 11.93 4.18 -6.74
C ASP A 110 13.34 3.57 -6.80
N ASN A 111 13.81 3.33 -8.01
CA ASN A 111 15.13 2.74 -8.28
C ASN A 111 16.29 3.55 -7.67
N ARG A 112 16.12 4.85 -7.46
CA ARG A 112 17.15 5.68 -6.83
C ARG A 112 17.43 5.27 -5.38
N GLN A 113 16.46 4.68 -4.70
CA GLN A 113 16.59 4.19 -3.33
C GLN A 113 17.08 2.75 -3.24
N MET A 114 16.84 1.94 -4.27
CA MET A 114 17.22 0.53 -4.29
C MET A 114 18.75 0.29 -4.36
N TYR A 115 19.51 1.29 -4.79
CA TYR A 115 20.97 1.16 -4.97
C TYR A 115 21.78 1.53 -3.72
N LEU A 116 21.15 2.05 -2.67
CA LEU A 116 21.85 2.36 -1.43
C LEU A 116 21.86 1.15 -0.52
N THR A 117 23.01 0.49 -0.43
CA THR A 117 23.22 -0.53 0.59
C THR A 117 23.22 0.10 2.00
N HIS A 118 22.96 -0.71 3.03
CA HIS A 118 23.01 -0.25 4.44
C HIS A 118 24.34 0.43 4.81
N SER A 119 25.44 0.03 4.16
CA SER A 119 26.76 0.63 4.37
C SER A 119 26.92 1.99 3.69
N GLU A 120 26.31 2.15 2.53
CA GLU A 120 26.31 3.43 1.79
C GLU A 120 25.39 4.46 2.44
N ALA A 121 24.24 4.05 2.96
CA ALA A 121 23.36 4.90 3.74
C ALA A 121 24.03 5.44 5.01
N LYS A 122 24.88 4.66 5.67
CA LYS A 122 25.69 5.13 6.82
C LYS A 122 26.71 6.19 6.45
N ASN A 123 27.24 6.16 5.23
CA ASN A 123 28.23 7.12 4.75
C ASN A 123 27.63 8.47 4.34
N ILE A 124 26.31 8.57 4.14
CA ILE A 124 25.59 9.81 3.79
C ILE A 124 25.04 10.51 5.04
N GLY A 125 25.76 10.46 6.15
CA GLY A 125 25.40 11.22 7.36
C GLY A 125 24.50 10.50 8.35
N GLY A 126 24.60 9.16 8.41
CA GLY A 126 23.98 8.38 9.48
C GLY A 126 22.50 8.10 9.30
N ALA A 127 21.98 8.22 8.11
CA ALA A 127 20.63 7.78 7.81
C ALA A 127 20.55 6.27 7.95
N SER A 128 20.04 5.84 9.05
CA SER A 128 19.83 4.43 9.35
C SER A 128 18.66 3.82 8.61
N ALA A 129 17.87 4.64 7.89
CA ALA A 129 16.75 4.18 7.13
C ALA A 129 16.57 5.02 5.86
N LEU A 130 16.52 4.35 4.73
CA LEU A 130 16.00 4.90 3.50
C LEU A 130 14.61 5.49 3.78
N GLY A 131 14.37 6.71 3.36
CA GLY A 131 13.10 7.39 3.59
C GLY A 131 13.01 8.29 4.82
N GLU A 132 13.98 8.28 5.72
CA GLU A 132 14.02 9.20 6.88
C GLU A 132 14.87 10.46 6.67
N GLN A 133 15.45 10.62 5.49
CA GLN A 133 16.22 11.80 5.15
C GLN A 133 15.37 12.84 4.46
N GLN A 134 15.76 14.12 4.62
CA GLN A 134 15.21 15.24 3.86
C GLN A 134 15.39 15.09 2.32
N TYR A 135 16.16 14.12 1.90
CA TYR A 135 16.37 13.72 0.50
C TYR A 135 15.38 12.61 0.03
N SER A 136 14.58 12.10 0.94
CA SER A 136 13.47 11.21 0.58
C SER A 136 12.39 12.02 -0.13
N TYR A 137 11.99 11.57 -1.29
CA TYR A 137 10.89 12.17 -2.05
C TYR A 137 9.52 11.90 -1.40
N GLN A 138 9.45 10.97 -0.45
CA GLN A 138 8.21 10.62 0.24
C GLN A 138 7.96 11.57 1.42
N ASN A 139 6.68 11.82 1.65
CA ASN A 139 6.25 12.56 2.82
C ASN A 139 6.61 11.80 4.11
N LEU A 140 7.42 12.40 4.98
CA LEU A 140 7.94 11.77 6.20
C LEU A 140 6.84 11.38 7.19
N TYR A 141 5.74 12.13 7.24
CA TYR A 141 4.61 11.78 8.10
C TYR A 141 3.95 10.48 7.63
N VAL A 142 3.70 10.34 6.33
CA VAL A 142 3.11 9.13 5.74
C VAL A 142 4.02 7.92 5.95
N THR A 143 5.32 8.06 5.69
CA THR A 143 6.28 6.97 5.92
C THR A 143 6.42 6.64 7.41
N GLY A 144 6.28 7.63 8.28
CA GLY A 144 6.24 7.44 9.73
C GLY A 144 5.07 6.58 10.18
N LEU A 145 3.86 6.87 9.70
CA LEU A 145 2.66 6.05 9.99
C LEU A 145 2.83 4.60 9.54
N ILE A 146 3.39 4.39 8.34
CA ILE A 146 3.66 3.04 7.83
C ILE A 146 4.62 2.28 8.74
N LYS A 147 5.73 2.91 9.14
CA LYS A 147 6.76 2.28 9.98
C LYS A 147 6.28 1.99 11.40
N GLN A 148 5.37 2.77 11.94
CA GLN A 148 4.74 2.52 13.25
C GLN A 148 3.81 1.31 13.22
N ALA A 149 3.21 1.03 12.06
CA ALA A 149 2.19 0.02 11.88
C ALA A 149 2.63 -1.20 11.06
N GLY A 150 3.91 -1.26 10.64
CA GLY A 150 4.41 -2.36 9.82
C GLY A 150 5.76 -2.07 9.17
N VAL A 151 5.85 -2.16 7.85
CA VAL A 151 7.13 -2.13 7.14
C VAL A 151 7.07 -1.30 5.86
N LEU A 152 8.21 -0.69 5.52
CA LEU A 152 8.46 -0.09 4.22
C LEU A 152 9.39 -1.01 3.42
N VAL A 153 8.98 -1.38 2.23
CA VAL A 153 9.69 -2.30 1.32
C VAL A 153 9.82 -1.70 -0.07
N TYR A 154 10.62 -2.31 -0.93
CA TYR A 154 10.97 -1.78 -2.24
C TYR A 154 10.50 -2.67 -3.39
N THR A 155 10.17 -3.92 -3.14
CA THR A 155 9.75 -4.88 -4.15
C THR A 155 8.49 -5.63 -3.74
N ILE A 156 7.77 -6.15 -4.72
CA ILE A 156 6.59 -6.99 -4.44
C ILE A 156 6.98 -8.32 -3.79
N GLU A 157 8.17 -8.81 -4.05
CA GLU A 157 8.73 -10.02 -3.44
C GLU A 157 8.92 -9.81 -1.94
N GLU A 158 9.43 -8.65 -1.50
CA GLU A 158 9.55 -8.30 -0.08
C GLU A 158 8.16 -8.14 0.58
N VAL A 159 7.15 -7.64 -0.13
CA VAL A 159 5.76 -7.64 0.35
C VAL A 159 5.32 -9.07 0.63
N ILE A 160 5.49 -9.98 -0.33
CA ILE A 160 5.10 -11.39 -0.22
C ILE A 160 5.84 -12.06 0.96
N ASP A 161 7.12 -11.79 1.13
CA ASP A 161 7.90 -12.36 2.23
C ASP A 161 7.44 -11.84 3.61
N PHE A 162 7.05 -10.58 3.69
CA PHE A 162 6.47 -10.05 4.92
C PHE A 162 5.09 -10.66 5.19
N LEU A 163 4.23 -10.76 4.18
CA LEU A 163 2.92 -11.41 4.29
C LEU A 163 3.04 -12.86 4.79
N LYS A 164 4.03 -13.64 4.31
CA LYS A 164 4.28 -15.00 4.80
C LYS A 164 4.61 -15.06 6.29
N LYS A 165 5.30 -14.04 6.82
CA LYS A 165 5.65 -13.97 8.25
C LYS A 165 4.44 -13.73 9.14
N ILE A 166 3.51 -12.87 8.69
CA ILE A 166 2.35 -12.48 9.49
C ILE A 166 1.10 -13.32 9.20
N ALA A 167 1.06 -14.08 8.11
CA ALA A 167 -0.11 -14.87 7.73
C ALA A 167 -0.65 -15.78 8.85
N PRO A 168 0.19 -16.46 9.67
CA PRO A 168 -0.29 -17.30 10.78
C PRO A 168 -1.08 -16.53 11.86
N GLU A 169 -0.95 -15.22 11.93
CA GLU A 169 -1.66 -14.38 12.89
C GLU A 169 -3.13 -14.13 12.50
N PHE A 170 -3.51 -14.49 11.27
CA PHE A 170 -4.84 -14.27 10.67
C PHE A 170 -5.54 -15.56 10.23
N GLU A 171 -5.08 -16.72 10.72
CA GLU A 171 -5.69 -18.05 10.49
C GLU A 171 -6.79 -18.40 11.51
#